data_4c11c1f9ffc36e690bdd0aa5a28904c7
#
_entry.id   4c11c1f9ffc36e690bdd0aa5a28904c7
#
_cell.length_a   1.000
_cell.length_b   1.000
_cell.length_c   1.000
_cell.angle_alpha   90.00
_cell.angle_beta   90.00
_cell.angle_gamma   90.00
#
_symmetry.space_group_name_H-M   'P 1'
#
loop_
_entity.id
_entity.type
_entity.pdbx_description
1 polymer ?
#
loop_
_entity_poly.entity_id
_entity_poly.type
_entity_poly.pdbx_seq_one_letter_code
_entity_poly.pdbx_strand_id
1 'polypeptide(L)'
;MLLEITIASDLSFQKYGLSQGIVRSIIERFTYENPVYIKNERLGKRNFGVPRFIELLSESPDSYHLPRGCIGQLSELLDISGTDKSTQNHVEYPAPSLTLRDYQQTALNAMLASNQGILVAPCGSGKTEIGCALILGRRQKSLILVHTMDLMQQWVERISTRLNIEPGIIGSGKWNDTKPVTIGTVQSLRNGLDAAFLNQFGLVILDEAHHSPARTFSEIINHFPAKYRHGLSATPNRADKLDFLMYAAFGRTLHEIKDADMDEGQTITPSIRVLETGSYFPQIDSYDQMLSCLFMDETRNSLIVENISKDAMNGHSCLGLSQRISHLQTLSKMLSERFPGVKAAIITGKESPSFRSQALDRMRSGELQVLLSCKLADEGLDIPRLDRLFLCAPIRSSSRLIQQIGRIKRPFPGKQDAVVYDFLDDCISLAKSQFYTRSGVYKSQNIPIEKAISYGYRDFRKAA
;
A
#
# COMPACT_ATOMS: atom_id res chain seq x y z
N MET A 1 -4.20 -12.48 38.81
CA MET A 1 -4.77 -11.17 39.18
C MET A 1 -5.65 -10.73 38.03
N LEU A 2 -6.91 -10.43 38.32
CA LEU A 2 -7.84 -9.91 37.29
C LEU A 2 -7.61 -8.40 37.13
N LEU A 3 -7.22 -7.96 35.93
CA LEU A 3 -7.04 -6.56 35.59
C LEU A 3 -8.33 -6.00 35.00
N GLU A 4 -8.91 -4.99 35.64
CA GLU A 4 -10.07 -4.30 35.11
C GLU A 4 -9.63 -3.24 34.09
N ILE A 5 -10.13 -3.36 32.85
CA ILE A 5 -9.83 -2.43 31.74
C ILE A 5 -11.09 -1.72 31.26
N THR A 6 -10.94 -0.49 30.80
CA THR A 6 -11.95 0.21 30.01
C THR A 6 -11.51 0.21 28.56
N ILE A 7 -12.41 -0.18 27.66
CA ILE A 7 -12.20 -0.20 26.21
C ILE A 7 -12.95 0.99 25.61
N ALA A 8 -12.21 1.93 25.04
CA ALA A 8 -12.78 3.09 24.33
C ALA A 8 -11.96 3.38 23.06
N SER A 9 -11.34 4.55 22.95
CA SER A 9 -10.33 4.85 21.92
C SER A 9 -9.04 4.05 22.14
N ASP A 10 -8.75 3.72 23.38
CA ASP A 10 -7.63 2.91 23.86
C ASP A 10 -8.10 1.88 24.90
N LEU A 11 -7.17 1.17 25.48
CA LEU A 11 -7.34 0.36 26.68
C LEU A 11 -6.80 1.16 27.86
N SER A 12 -7.65 1.52 28.80
CA SER A 12 -7.21 2.20 30.01
C SER A 12 -7.45 1.33 31.26
N PHE A 13 -6.54 1.38 32.22
CA PHE A 13 -6.62 0.67 33.47
C PHE A 13 -5.92 1.44 34.60
N GLN A 14 -6.44 1.28 35.80
CA GLN A 14 -5.97 2.04 36.97
C GLN A 14 -4.55 1.65 37.37
N LYS A 15 -3.76 2.63 37.78
CA LYS A 15 -2.42 2.41 38.35
C LYS A 15 -2.49 1.78 39.75
N TYR A 16 -3.52 2.13 40.48
CA TYR A 16 -3.71 1.66 41.87
C TYR A 16 -3.93 0.14 41.90
N GLY A 17 -3.24 -0.53 42.81
CA GLY A 17 -3.33 -1.97 42.99
C GLY A 17 -2.42 -2.80 42.11
N LEU A 18 -1.70 -2.19 41.17
CA LEU A 18 -0.71 -2.88 40.35
C LEU A 18 0.64 -2.99 41.07
N SER A 19 1.19 -4.21 41.17
CA SER A 19 2.55 -4.39 41.64
C SER A 19 3.58 -3.86 40.62
N GLN A 20 4.73 -3.42 41.11
CA GLN A 20 5.83 -2.97 40.26
C GLN A 20 6.27 -4.05 39.25
N GLY A 21 6.20 -5.34 39.65
CA GLY A 21 6.53 -6.46 38.73
C GLY A 21 5.58 -6.55 37.57
N ILE A 22 4.28 -6.37 37.79
CA ILE A 22 3.27 -6.38 36.70
C ILE A 22 3.49 -5.20 35.74
N VAL A 23 3.67 -3.99 36.28
CA VAL A 23 3.94 -2.79 35.48
C VAL A 23 5.18 -2.98 34.64
N ARG A 24 6.25 -3.52 35.23
CA ARG A 24 7.48 -3.82 34.49
C ARG A 24 7.24 -4.83 33.34
N SER A 25 6.51 -5.91 33.58
CA SER A 25 6.17 -6.91 32.56
C SER A 25 5.36 -6.29 31.42
N ILE A 26 4.43 -5.36 31.73
CA ILE A 26 3.67 -4.63 30.70
C ILE A 26 4.61 -3.73 29.89
N ILE A 27 5.46 -2.94 30.55
CA ILE A 27 6.43 -2.08 29.87
C ILE A 27 7.34 -2.91 28.93
N GLU A 28 7.93 -4.00 29.44
CA GLU A 28 8.79 -4.89 28.66
C GLU A 28 8.06 -5.50 27.43
N ARG A 29 6.79 -5.90 27.60
CA ARG A 29 5.99 -6.51 26.52
C ARG A 29 5.62 -5.52 25.42
N PHE A 30 5.39 -4.25 25.78
CA PHE A 30 4.91 -3.21 24.86
C PHE A 30 5.95 -2.15 24.52
N THR A 31 7.24 -2.48 24.71
CA THR A 31 8.39 -1.67 24.28
C THR A 31 9.10 -2.36 23.12
N TYR A 32 9.28 -1.64 22.04
CA TYR A 32 9.88 -2.14 20.80
C TYR A 32 11.13 -1.35 20.43
N GLU A 33 12.15 -2.02 19.89
CA GLU A 33 13.29 -1.32 19.31
C GLU A 33 12.85 -0.47 18.12
N ASN A 34 13.36 0.76 18.03
CA ASN A 34 13.05 1.66 16.93
C ASN A 34 13.92 1.35 15.70
N PRO A 35 13.32 0.82 14.60
CA PRO A 35 14.10 0.45 13.42
C PRO A 35 14.84 1.62 12.78
N VAL A 36 14.32 2.85 12.93
CA VAL A 36 14.97 4.07 12.42
C VAL A 36 16.23 4.36 13.20
N TYR A 37 16.21 4.19 14.52
CA TYR A 37 17.38 4.36 15.39
C TYR A 37 18.49 3.38 15.01
N ILE A 38 18.16 2.07 14.91
CA ILE A 38 19.10 1.01 14.55
C ILE A 38 19.68 1.25 13.15
N LYS A 39 18.84 1.67 12.20
CA LYS A 39 19.29 1.97 10.84
C LYS A 39 20.28 3.14 10.82
N ASN A 40 19.99 4.21 11.56
CA ASN A 40 20.88 5.37 11.65
C ASN A 40 22.22 4.98 12.29
N GLU A 41 22.19 4.19 13.37
CA GLU A 41 23.40 3.70 14.06
C GLU A 41 24.28 2.88 13.10
N ARG A 42 23.70 1.94 12.35
CA ARG A 42 24.42 1.16 11.33
C ARG A 42 25.02 2.00 10.20
N LEU A 43 24.40 3.14 9.91
CA LEU A 43 24.85 4.07 8.87
C LEU A 43 25.79 5.17 9.41
N GLY A 44 26.15 5.13 10.70
CA GLY A 44 26.96 6.17 11.35
C GLY A 44 26.27 7.54 11.42
N LYS A 45 24.93 7.58 11.32
CA LYS A 45 24.14 8.81 11.41
C LYS A 45 23.77 9.13 12.84
N ARG A 46 23.70 10.44 13.17
CA ARG A 46 23.23 10.88 14.48
C ARG A 46 21.75 10.60 14.67
N ASN A 47 21.36 10.15 15.86
CA ASN A 47 19.98 9.87 16.26
C ASN A 47 19.32 11.03 17.03
N PHE A 48 19.63 12.28 16.67
CA PHE A 48 19.02 13.41 17.35
C PHE A 48 17.50 13.41 17.18
N GLY A 49 16.75 13.42 18.32
CA GLY A 49 15.28 13.36 18.31
C GLY A 49 14.66 12.00 17.92
N VAL A 50 15.48 10.97 17.70
CA VAL A 50 15.01 9.61 17.41
C VAL A 50 15.23 8.73 18.66
N PRO A 51 14.18 8.34 19.41
CA PRO A 51 14.33 7.49 20.58
C PRO A 51 14.77 6.08 20.16
N ARG A 52 15.56 5.43 21.01
CA ARG A 52 16.03 4.05 20.78
C ARG A 52 14.89 3.04 20.86
N PHE A 53 13.92 3.29 21.73
CA PHE A 53 12.75 2.44 21.92
C PHE A 53 11.48 3.21 21.63
N ILE A 54 10.46 2.49 21.21
CA ILE A 54 9.09 2.97 21.04
C ILE A 54 8.25 2.25 22.08
N GLU A 55 7.76 2.99 23.06
CA GLU A 55 6.90 2.51 24.12
C GLU A 55 5.44 2.73 23.72
N LEU A 56 4.62 1.69 23.75
CA LEU A 56 3.19 1.77 23.48
C LEU A 56 2.38 2.09 24.72
N LEU A 57 2.93 1.79 25.92
CA LEU A 57 2.31 2.16 27.17
C LEU A 57 2.51 3.65 27.41
N SER A 58 1.43 4.38 27.58
CA SER A 58 1.43 5.76 28.05
C SER A 58 0.72 5.85 29.41
N GLU A 59 0.90 6.95 30.09
CA GLU A 59 0.34 7.15 31.41
C GLU A 59 -0.33 8.51 31.57
N SER A 60 -1.40 8.53 32.35
CA SER A 60 -2.06 9.69 32.91
C SER A 60 -1.88 9.70 34.45
N PRO A 61 -2.33 10.71 35.19
CA PRO A 61 -2.14 10.73 36.64
C PRO A 61 -2.59 9.44 37.33
N ASP A 62 -3.74 8.88 36.98
CA ASP A 62 -4.35 7.75 37.67
C ASP A 62 -4.39 6.44 36.86
N SER A 63 -4.07 6.48 35.58
CA SER A 63 -4.24 5.34 34.66
C SER A 63 -3.08 5.12 33.72
N TYR A 64 -2.91 3.88 33.32
CA TYR A 64 -2.12 3.47 32.15
C TYR A 64 -3.02 3.33 30.94
N HIS A 65 -2.44 3.56 29.76
CA HIS A 65 -3.13 3.51 28.46
C HIS A 65 -2.32 2.70 27.46
N LEU A 66 -2.97 1.79 26.76
CA LEU A 66 -2.40 1.03 25.64
C LEU A 66 -3.28 1.19 24.39
N PRO A 67 -2.71 1.19 23.20
CA PRO A 67 -3.49 1.11 21.99
C PRO A 67 -4.43 -0.11 22.01
N ARG A 68 -5.63 0.07 21.51
CA ARG A 68 -6.71 -0.92 21.65
C ARG A 68 -6.39 -2.27 20.99
N GLY A 69 -5.59 -2.30 19.93
CA GLY A 69 -5.15 -3.54 19.28
C GLY A 69 -4.28 -4.43 20.16
N CYS A 70 -3.72 -3.89 21.24
CA CYS A 70 -2.89 -4.63 22.21
C CYS A 70 -3.69 -5.57 23.13
N ILE A 71 -5.04 -5.55 23.08
CA ILE A 71 -5.90 -6.32 23.98
C ILE A 71 -5.55 -7.82 24.00
N GLY A 72 -5.30 -8.44 22.84
CA GLY A 72 -4.91 -9.85 22.77
C GLY A 72 -3.59 -10.14 23.48
N GLN A 73 -2.58 -9.30 23.25
CA GLN A 73 -1.27 -9.45 23.90
C GLN A 73 -1.34 -9.16 25.41
N LEU A 74 -2.22 -8.26 25.84
CA LEU A 74 -2.44 -7.98 27.27
C LEU A 74 -3.16 -9.16 27.95
N SER A 75 -4.12 -9.81 27.26
CA SER A 75 -4.81 -10.99 27.78
C SER A 75 -3.94 -12.25 27.83
N GLU A 76 -2.86 -12.32 27.04
CA GLU A 76 -1.83 -13.37 27.16
C GLU A 76 -0.95 -13.17 28.42
N LEU A 77 -0.81 -11.94 28.89
CA LEU A 77 0.03 -11.59 30.01
C LEU A 77 -0.73 -11.63 31.34
N LEU A 78 -2.00 -11.22 31.34
CA LEU A 78 -2.84 -11.07 32.52
C LEU A 78 -4.28 -11.49 32.25
N ASP A 79 -4.96 -12.03 33.28
CA ASP A 79 -6.41 -12.16 33.22
C ASP A 79 -7.05 -10.78 33.20
N ILE A 80 -7.87 -10.50 32.20
CA ILE A 80 -8.52 -9.20 32.03
C ILE A 80 -10.03 -9.32 32.08
N SER A 81 -10.69 -8.35 32.71
CA SER A 81 -12.11 -8.07 32.53
C SER A 81 -12.27 -6.65 32.04
N GLY A 82 -13.30 -6.39 31.23
CA GLY A 82 -13.39 -5.08 30.59
C GLY A 82 -14.80 -4.54 30.49
N THR A 83 -14.91 -3.21 30.66
CA THR A 83 -16.09 -2.44 30.30
C THR A 83 -15.92 -1.81 28.95
N ASP A 84 -16.76 -2.17 27.98
CA ASP A 84 -16.75 -1.61 26.64
C ASP A 84 -17.53 -0.28 26.62
N LYS A 85 -16.82 0.82 26.45
CA LYS A 85 -17.35 2.19 26.29
C LYS A 85 -17.17 2.70 24.86
N SER A 86 -16.92 1.79 23.90
CA SER A 86 -16.75 2.18 22.51
C SER A 86 -18.05 2.70 21.88
N THR A 87 -17.88 3.60 20.94
CA THR A 87 -19.00 4.27 20.26
C THR A 87 -19.64 3.35 19.25
N GLN A 88 -20.97 3.32 19.25
CA GLN A 88 -21.82 2.74 18.22
C GLN A 88 -22.81 3.81 17.74
N ASN A 89 -23.00 3.88 16.42
CA ASN A 89 -23.96 4.79 15.81
C ASN A 89 -24.65 4.05 14.65
N HIS A 90 -25.81 3.48 14.94
CA HIS A 90 -26.53 2.64 13.99
C HIS A 90 -27.10 3.45 12.84
N VAL A 91 -26.97 2.92 11.62
CA VAL A 91 -27.45 3.52 10.38
C VAL A 91 -28.09 2.43 9.52
N GLU A 92 -29.27 2.71 8.97
CA GLU A 92 -29.88 1.89 7.95
C GLU A 92 -29.34 2.25 6.57
N TYR A 93 -29.02 1.22 5.79
CA TYR A 93 -28.52 1.35 4.43
C TYR A 93 -29.58 0.91 3.42
N PRO A 94 -29.66 1.55 2.24
CA PRO A 94 -30.55 1.10 1.17
C PRO A 94 -30.13 -0.29 0.65
N ALA A 95 -30.98 -0.91 -0.15
CA ALA A 95 -30.66 -2.19 -0.77
C ALA A 95 -29.37 -2.08 -1.61
N PRO A 96 -28.36 -2.91 -1.34
CA PRO A 96 -27.08 -2.82 -2.02
C PRO A 96 -27.11 -3.48 -3.40
N SER A 97 -26.24 -3.00 -4.28
CA SER A 97 -25.90 -3.64 -5.56
C SER A 97 -24.56 -4.38 -5.46
N LEU A 98 -24.43 -5.24 -4.45
CA LEU A 98 -23.17 -5.90 -4.11
C LEU A 98 -23.36 -7.41 -4.01
N THR A 99 -22.57 -8.16 -4.77
CA THR A 99 -22.46 -9.61 -4.68
C THR A 99 -21.00 -9.95 -4.41
N LEU A 100 -20.74 -10.71 -3.36
CA LEU A 100 -19.41 -11.19 -3.01
C LEU A 100 -19.18 -12.57 -3.60
N ARG A 101 -17.92 -12.87 -3.87
CA ARG A 101 -17.41 -14.19 -4.22
C ARG A 101 -17.17 -15.02 -2.95
N ASP A 102 -17.03 -16.33 -3.05
CA ASP A 102 -16.92 -17.22 -1.89
C ASP A 102 -15.74 -16.85 -0.98
N TYR A 103 -14.55 -16.59 -1.56
CA TYR A 103 -13.39 -16.18 -0.77
C TYR A 103 -13.56 -14.79 -0.13
N GLN A 104 -14.29 -13.88 -0.79
CA GLN A 104 -14.61 -12.56 -0.21
C GLN A 104 -15.62 -12.70 0.92
N GLN A 105 -16.60 -13.58 0.77
CA GLN A 105 -17.57 -13.88 1.82
C GLN A 105 -16.88 -14.51 3.04
N THR A 106 -15.92 -15.42 2.82
CA THR A 106 -15.10 -16.02 3.90
C THR A 106 -14.32 -14.93 4.65
N ALA A 107 -13.68 -14.02 3.93
CA ALA A 107 -12.97 -12.90 4.52
C ALA A 107 -13.90 -11.96 5.29
N LEU A 108 -15.07 -11.63 4.74
CA LEU A 108 -16.10 -10.84 5.41
C LEU A 108 -16.56 -11.49 6.71
N ASN A 109 -16.84 -12.79 6.70
CA ASN A 109 -17.27 -13.52 7.88
C ASN A 109 -16.22 -13.47 8.99
N ALA A 110 -14.95 -13.62 8.67
CA ALA A 110 -13.85 -13.48 9.62
C ALA A 110 -13.77 -12.07 10.20
N MET A 111 -13.97 -11.03 9.37
CA MET A 111 -14.01 -9.65 9.86
C MET A 111 -15.23 -9.36 10.72
N LEU A 112 -16.40 -9.89 10.37
CA LEU A 112 -17.64 -9.72 11.17
C LEU A 112 -17.59 -10.46 12.51
N ALA A 113 -16.81 -11.51 12.64
CA ALA A 113 -16.62 -12.25 13.90
C ALA A 113 -15.80 -11.48 14.93
N SER A 114 -15.13 -10.38 14.56
CA SER A 114 -14.27 -9.61 15.45
C SER A 114 -14.57 -8.11 15.37
N ASN A 115 -14.51 -7.41 16.50
CA ASN A 115 -14.72 -5.96 16.52
C ASN A 115 -13.56 -5.18 15.87
N GLN A 116 -12.38 -5.78 15.80
CA GLN A 116 -11.20 -5.13 15.23
C GLN A 116 -10.20 -6.14 14.67
N GLY A 117 -9.41 -5.71 13.70
CA GLY A 117 -8.35 -6.51 13.11
C GLY A 117 -8.04 -6.10 11.68
N ILE A 118 -7.16 -6.86 11.05
CA ILE A 118 -6.62 -6.58 9.73
C ILE A 118 -7.02 -7.66 8.75
N LEU A 119 -7.50 -7.26 7.58
CA LEU A 119 -7.61 -8.11 6.40
C LEU A 119 -6.36 -7.93 5.54
N VAL A 120 -5.65 -9.01 5.30
CA VAL A 120 -4.57 -9.06 4.32
C VAL A 120 -5.09 -9.68 3.04
N ALA A 121 -4.99 -8.94 1.93
CA ALA A 121 -5.53 -9.39 0.66
C ALA A 121 -4.76 -8.78 -0.52
N PRO A 122 -4.35 -9.57 -1.53
CA PRO A 122 -3.55 -9.08 -2.64
C PRO A 122 -4.28 -8.02 -3.48
N CYS A 123 -3.53 -7.34 -4.35
CA CYS A 123 -4.12 -6.44 -5.30
C CYS A 123 -5.06 -7.19 -6.25
N GLY A 124 -6.26 -6.65 -6.48
CA GLY A 124 -7.26 -7.29 -7.33
C GLY A 124 -8.20 -8.26 -6.61
N SER A 125 -7.97 -8.60 -5.34
CA SER A 125 -8.87 -9.47 -4.54
C SER A 125 -10.23 -8.84 -4.22
N GLY A 126 -10.42 -7.54 -4.49
CA GLY A 126 -11.66 -6.83 -4.17
C GLY A 126 -11.76 -6.38 -2.71
N LYS A 127 -10.65 -5.95 -2.09
CA LYS A 127 -10.64 -5.36 -0.73
C LYS A 127 -11.72 -4.31 -0.53
N THR A 128 -11.93 -3.45 -1.52
CA THR A 128 -12.95 -2.39 -1.47
C THR A 128 -14.36 -2.96 -1.44
N GLU A 129 -14.64 -4.04 -2.19
CA GLU A 129 -15.94 -4.74 -2.19
C GLU A 129 -16.19 -5.37 -0.80
N ILE A 130 -15.16 -6.01 -0.21
CA ILE A 130 -15.25 -6.56 1.15
C ILE A 130 -15.48 -5.45 2.17
N GLY A 131 -14.81 -4.30 2.03
CA GLY A 131 -15.02 -3.12 2.87
C GLY A 131 -16.45 -2.56 2.76
N CYS A 132 -17.02 -2.49 1.55
CA CYS A 132 -18.43 -2.13 1.35
C CYS A 132 -19.38 -3.13 2.05
N ALA A 133 -19.10 -4.42 1.93
CA ALA A 133 -19.89 -5.46 2.59
C ALA A 133 -19.79 -5.39 4.13
N LEU A 134 -18.60 -5.04 4.65
CA LEU A 134 -18.38 -4.84 6.07
C LEU A 134 -19.21 -3.68 6.62
N ILE A 135 -19.30 -2.56 5.88
CA ILE A 135 -20.13 -1.40 6.23
C ILE A 135 -21.61 -1.83 6.35
N LEU A 136 -22.10 -2.58 5.36
CA LEU A 136 -23.47 -3.10 5.36
C LEU A 136 -23.71 -4.08 6.52
N GLY A 137 -22.77 -4.98 6.78
CA GLY A 137 -22.88 -5.96 7.86
C GLY A 137 -22.85 -5.35 9.26
N ARG A 138 -22.08 -4.26 9.45
CA ARG A 138 -21.98 -3.56 10.74
C ARG A 138 -23.12 -2.59 10.99
N ARG A 139 -23.71 -2.02 9.95
CA ARG A 139 -24.79 -1.02 10.04
C ARG A 139 -24.45 0.14 10.96
N GLN A 140 -23.25 0.69 10.81
CA GLN A 140 -22.76 1.80 11.61
C GLN A 140 -22.47 3.01 10.73
N LYS A 141 -22.61 4.23 11.27
CA LYS A 141 -22.00 5.40 10.64
C LYS A 141 -20.50 5.13 10.52
N SER A 142 -20.00 5.21 9.30
CA SER A 142 -18.70 4.67 8.94
C SER A 142 -17.74 5.74 8.45
N LEU A 143 -16.48 5.66 8.87
CA LEU A 143 -15.37 6.47 8.35
C LEU A 143 -14.38 5.56 7.62
N ILE A 144 -14.08 5.90 6.37
CA ILE A 144 -13.04 5.25 5.57
C ILE A 144 -11.87 6.22 5.48
N LEU A 145 -10.71 5.77 5.95
CA LEU A 145 -9.47 6.53 5.90
C LEU A 145 -8.59 6.03 4.77
N VAL A 146 -8.16 6.97 3.95
CA VAL A 146 -7.26 6.71 2.82
C VAL A 146 -6.09 7.70 2.86
N HIS A 147 -4.99 7.38 2.17
CA HIS A 147 -3.81 8.24 2.19
C HIS A 147 -3.62 9.04 0.88
N THR A 148 -4.38 8.75 -0.19
CA THR A 148 -4.36 9.51 -1.44
C THR A 148 -5.74 9.92 -1.90
N MET A 149 -5.77 10.97 -2.73
CA MET A 149 -7.00 11.45 -3.36
C MET A 149 -7.55 10.45 -4.38
N ASP A 150 -6.68 9.66 -5.01
CA ASP A 150 -7.10 8.65 -5.98
C ASP A 150 -7.83 7.49 -5.31
N LEU A 151 -7.32 7.01 -4.17
CA LEU A 151 -8.03 6.02 -3.36
C LEU A 151 -9.36 6.58 -2.85
N MET A 152 -9.39 7.86 -2.46
CA MET A 152 -10.63 8.52 -2.08
C MET A 152 -11.65 8.46 -3.22
N GLN A 153 -11.25 8.83 -4.44
CA GLN A 153 -12.16 8.83 -5.59
C GLN A 153 -12.66 7.41 -5.92
N GLN A 154 -11.80 6.39 -5.81
CA GLN A 154 -12.21 5.00 -5.99
C GLN A 154 -13.23 4.57 -4.94
N TRP A 155 -13.03 4.92 -3.67
CA TRP A 155 -14.01 4.63 -2.62
C TRP A 155 -15.32 5.37 -2.84
N VAL A 156 -15.29 6.63 -3.27
CA VAL A 156 -16.50 7.40 -3.62
C VAL A 156 -17.31 6.67 -4.70
N GLU A 157 -16.64 6.27 -5.79
CA GLU A 157 -17.28 5.52 -6.87
C GLU A 157 -17.88 4.18 -6.38
N ARG A 158 -17.11 3.42 -5.58
CA ARG A 158 -17.55 2.12 -5.07
C ARG A 158 -18.72 2.25 -4.09
N ILE A 159 -18.67 3.19 -3.14
CA ILE A 159 -19.77 3.44 -2.21
C ILE A 159 -21.03 3.85 -2.99
N SER A 160 -20.90 4.76 -3.95
CA SER A 160 -22.04 5.23 -4.74
C SER A 160 -22.67 4.10 -5.56
N THR A 161 -21.86 3.25 -6.19
CA THR A 161 -22.35 2.18 -7.07
C THR A 161 -22.80 0.92 -6.33
N ARG A 162 -22.15 0.58 -5.20
CA ARG A 162 -22.43 -0.66 -4.46
C ARG A 162 -23.44 -0.48 -3.35
N LEU A 163 -23.39 0.65 -2.65
CA LEU A 163 -24.31 0.92 -1.53
C LEU A 163 -25.46 1.83 -1.91
N ASN A 164 -25.52 2.37 -3.13
CA ASN A 164 -26.53 3.30 -3.62
C ASN A 164 -26.65 4.56 -2.73
N ILE A 165 -25.54 5.06 -2.20
CA ILE A 165 -25.50 6.26 -1.37
C ILE A 165 -24.39 7.19 -1.84
N GLU A 166 -24.56 8.48 -1.61
CA GLU A 166 -23.52 9.49 -1.79
C GLU A 166 -22.70 9.63 -0.51
N PRO A 167 -21.38 9.33 -0.50
CA PRO A 167 -20.57 9.48 0.70
C PRO A 167 -20.23 10.94 0.99
N GLY A 168 -19.97 11.25 2.27
CA GLY A 168 -19.32 12.49 2.66
C GLY A 168 -17.82 12.45 2.35
N ILE A 169 -17.22 13.62 2.17
CA ILE A 169 -15.82 13.75 1.80
C ILE A 169 -15.09 14.72 2.75
N ILE A 170 -13.93 14.28 3.29
CA ILE A 170 -13.02 15.11 4.07
C ILE A 170 -11.66 15.11 3.36
N GLY A 171 -11.39 16.17 2.61
CA GLY A 171 -10.16 16.31 1.81
C GLY A 171 -10.31 17.34 0.71
N SER A 172 -9.19 17.81 0.16
CA SER A 172 -9.16 18.84 -0.89
C SER A 172 -9.95 20.11 -0.54
N GLY A 173 -9.88 20.56 0.71
CA GLY A 173 -10.62 21.74 1.17
C GLY A 173 -12.11 21.53 1.46
N LYS A 174 -12.60 20.29 1.34
CA LYS A 174 -13.97 19.91 1.69
C LYS A 174 -14.01 19.24 3.05
N TRP A 175 -15.08 19.52 3.81
CA TRP A 175 -15.39 18.85 5.07
C TRP A 175 -16.87 18.54 5.13
N ASN A 176 -17.24 17.29 4.86
CA ASN A 176 -18.60 16.80 4.94
C ASN A 176 -18.61 15.44 5.65
N ASP A 177 -19.01 15.44 6.91
CA ASP A 177 -19.14 14.28 7.79
C ASP A 177 -20.60 13.94 8.14
N THR A 178 -21.56 14.55 7.44
CA THR A 178 -22.99 14.39 7.73
C THR A 178 -23.59 13.11 7.16
N LYS A 179 -22.91 12.46 6.23
CA LYS A 179 -23.42 11.28 5.52
C LYS A 179 -23.21 9.98 6.33
N PRO A 180 -23.98 8.92 6.04
CA PRO A 180 -23.82 7.59 6.67
C PRO A 180 -22.42 7.00 6.52
N VAL A 181 -21.77 7.25 5.36
CA VAL A 181 -20.38 6.90 5.10
C VAL A 181 -19.62 8.16 4.76
N THR A 182 -18.50 8.37 5.41
CA THR A 182 -17.56 9.47 5.15
C THR A 182 -16.23 8.91 4.74
N ILE A 183 -15.62 9.50 3.70
CA ILE A 183 -14.27 9.12 3.24
C ILE A 183 -13.34 10.30 3.50
N GLY A 184 -12.25 10.06 4.23
CA GLY A 184 -11.31 11.10 4.62
C GLY A 184 -9.86 10.73 4.29
N THR A 185 -9.05 11.75 3.90
CA THR A 185 -7.60 11.51 3.85
C THR A 185 -7.01 11.66 5.24
N VAL A 186 -6.02 10.78 5.55
CA VAL A 186 -5.27 10.83 6.81
C VAL A 186 -4.67 12.21 7.05
N GLN A 187 -4.19 12.87 5.99
CA GLN A 187 -3.61 14.22 6.09
C GLN A 187 -4.63 15.29 6.48
N SER A 188 -5.86 15.20 5.95
CA SER A 188 -6.91 16.18 6.24
C SER A 188 -7.43 16.08 7.67
N LEU A 189 -7.34 14.89 8.26
CA LEU A 189 -7.79 14.63 9.64
C LEU A 189 -6.74 14.98 10.71
N ARG A 190 -5.50 15.32 10.34
CA ARG A 190 -4.46 15.68 11.33
C ARG A 190 -4.81 16.89 12.19
N ASN A 191 -5.60 17.83 11.64
CA ASN A 191 -5.94 19.10 12.27
C ASN A 191 -7.45 19.25 12.35
N GLY A 192 -8.13 18.71 13.34
CA GLY A 192 -9.57 18.92 13.45
C GLY A 192 -10.36 17.76 14.06
N LEU A 193 -9.69 16.97 14.89
CA LEU A 193 -10.32 15.88 15.61
C LEU A 193 -10.86 16.40 16.96
N ASP A 194 -12.09 16.94 16.94
CA ASP A 194 -12.79 17.20 18.19
C ASP A 194 -13.58 15.98 18.67
N ALA A 195 -13.98 15.99 19.93
CA ALA A 195 -14.70 14.87 20.52
C ALA A 195 -16.06 14.61 19.84
N ALA A 196 -16.72 15.64 19.32
CA ALA A 196 -17.99 15.50 18.62
C ALA A 196 -17.81 14.75 17.30
N PHE A 197 -16.76 15.07 16.53
CA PHE A 197 -16.42 14.35 15.32
C PHE A 197 -16.00 12.90 15.59
N LEU A 198 -15.13 12.66 16.57
CA LEU A 198 -14.62 11.33 16.90
C LEU A 198 -15.74 10.36 17.32
N ASN A 199 -16.72 10.84 18.07
CA ASN A 199 -17.83 10.05 18.60
C ASN A 199 -18.96 9.79 17.61
N GLN A 200 -18.87 10.28 16.37
CA GLN A 200 -19.89 10.03 15.37
C GLN A 200 -19.80 8.63 14.74
N PHE A 201 -18.62 8.04 14.70
CA PHE A 201 -18.37 6.83 13.92
C PHE A 201 -18.36 5.57 14.78
N GLY A 202 -19.22 4.60 14.43
CA GLY A 202 -19.21 3.27 15.02
C GLY A 202 -18.28 2.29 14.30
N LEU A 203 -17.91 2.58 13.03
CA LEU A 203 -16.97 1.81 12.24
C LEU A 203 -15.91 2.73 11.63
N VAL A 204 -14.65 2.36 11.78
CA VAL A 204 -13.51 3.00 11.09
C VAL A 204 -12.75 1.95 10.29
N ILE A 205 -12.55 2.22 9.00
CA ILE A 205 -11.77 1.39 8.08
C ILE A 205 -10.56 2.20 7.61
N LEU A 206 -9.36 1.65 7.72
CA LEU A 206 -8.15 2.21 7.10
C LEU A 206 -7.80 1.36 5.88
N ASP A 207 -7.81 1.95 4.69
CA ASP A 207 -7.35 1.29 3.48
C ASP A 207 -5.86 1.52 3.24
N GLU A 208 -5.19 0.50 2.69
CA GLU A 208 -3.75 0.44 2.46
C GLU A 208 -2.94 0.80 3.74
N ALA A 209 -3.30 0.16 4.85
CA ALA A 209 -2.76 0.42 6.18
C ALA A 209 -1.21 0.41 6.27
N HIS A 210 -0.55 -0.23 5.31
CA HIS A 210 0.92 -0.32 5.25
C HIS A 210 1.61 0.88 4.59
N HIS A 211 0.87 1.76 3.87
CA HIS A 211 1.45 2.92 3.15
C HIS A 211 1.56 4.18 3.98
N SER A 212 0.67 4.40 4.91
CA SER A 212 0.71 5.60 5.74
C SER A 212 1.93 5.58 6.67
N PRO A 213 2.58 6.74 6.95
CA PRO A 213 3.60 6.79 7.98
C PRO A 213 3.05 6.20 9.27
N ALA A 214 3.66 5.13 9.78
CA ALA A 214 3.10 4.31 10.85
C ALA A 214 2.69 5.11 12.08
N ARG A 215 3.45 6.14 12.43
CA ARG A 215 3.11 7.04 13.55
C ARG A 215 1.88 7.89 13.27
N THR A 216 1.78 8.49 12.08
CA THR A 216 0.68 9.42 11.75
C THR A 216 -0.68 8.72 11.74
N PHE A 217 -0.78 7.52 11.15
CA PHE A 217 -2.07 6.84 11.11
C PHE A 217 -2.42 6.24 12.48
N SER A 218 -1.44 5.69 13.23
CA SER A 218 -1.68 5.18 14.58
C SER A 218 -2.18 6.27 15.51
N GLU A 219 -1.60 7.47 15.43
CA GLU A 219 -2.05 8.63 16.20
C GLU A 219 -3.53 8.93 15.88
N ILE A 220 -3.90 9.01 14.60
CA ILE A 220 -5.27 9.33 14.19
C ILE A 220 -6.25 8.22 14.60
N ILE A 221 -5.96 6.96 14.28
CA ILE A 221 -6.85 5.83 14.57
C ILE A 221 -7.09 5.64 16.07
N ASN A 222 -6.06 5.85 16.90
CA ASN A 222 -6.17 5.69 18.34
C ASN A 222 -7.02 6.76 19.01
N HIS A 223 -7.39 7.84 18.33
CA HIS A 223 -8.35 8.81 18.88
C HIS A 223 -9.81 8.38 18.71
N PHE A 224 -10.13 7.51 17.76
CA PHE A 224 -11.51 7.10 17.52
C PHE A 224 -12.00 6.07 18.55
N PRO A 225 -13.07 6.33 19.31
CA PRO A 225 -13.68 5.34 20.20
C PRO A 225 -14.61 4.37 19.46
N ALA A 226 -14.59 4.35 18.13
CA ALA A 226 -15.43 3.49 17.29
C ALA A 226 -15.35 2.02 17.72
N LYS A 227 -16.49 1.34 17.88
CA LYS A 227 -16.53 -0.07 18.28
C LYS A 227 -15.80 -0.97 17.29
N TYR A 228 -15.98 -0.69 16.02
CA TYR A 228 -15.42 -1.52 14.94
C TYR A 228 -14.27 -0.78 14.27
N ARG A 229 -13.08 -1.42 14.24
CA ARG A 229 -11.87 -0.87 13.63
C ARG A 229 -11.22 -1.93 12.75
N HIS A 230 -11.12 -1.68 11.46
CA HIS A 230 -10.53 -2.64 10.54
C HIS A 230 -9.50 -1.98 9.63
N GLY A 231 -8.35 -2.67 9.47
CA GLY A 231 -7.33 -2.33 8.49
C GLY A 231 -7.45 -3.22 7.25
N LEU A 232 -7.35 -2.65 6.06
CA LEU A 232 -7.22 -3.38 4.80
C LEU A 232 -5.78 -3.19 4.29
N SER A 233 -5.10 -4.27 3.94
CA SER A 233 -3.71 -4.21 3.51
C SER A 233 -3.42 -5.21 2.40
N ALA A 234 -2.58 -4.84 1.43
CA ALA A 234 -2.08 -5.79 0.43
C ALA A 234 -0.93 -6.64 0.97
N THR A 235 -0.21 -6.16 1.97
CA THR A 235 0.92 -6.86 2.58
C THR A 235 0.89 -6.63 4.10
N PRO A 236 1.11 -7.68 4.91
CA PRO A 236 1.16 -7.53 6.36
C PRO A 236 2.45 -6.83 6.82
N ASN A 237 3.52 -6.96 6.05
CA ASN A 237 4.86 -6.50 6.42
C ASN A 237 5.16 -5.12 5.85
N ARG A 238 5.70 -4.24 6.67
CA ARG A 238 6.15 -2.90 6.30
C ARG A 238 7.65 -2.87 6.04
N ALA A 239 8.06 -2.13 5.01
CA ALA A 239 9.48 -1.94 4.70
C ALA A 239 10.26 -1.21 5.80
N ASP A 240 9.58 -0.42 6.64
CA ASP A 240 10.16 0.31 7.77
C ASP A 240 10.21 -0.50 9.08
N LYS A 241 9.71 -1.74 9.08
CA LYS A 241 9.61 -2.64 10.24
C LYS A 241 8.82 -2.05 11.42
N LEU A 242 7.87 -1.16 11.14
CA LEU A 242 6.95 -0.59 12.11
C LEU A 242 5.58 -1.27 12.07
N ASP A 243 5.53 -2.55 11.69
CA ASP A 243 4.31 -3.36 11.60
C ASP A 243 3.60 -3.44 12.94
N PHE A 244 4.36 -3.47 14.04
CA PHE A 244 3.80 -3.53 15.38
C PHE A 244 2.88 -2.35 15.71
N LEU A 245 3.08 -1.16 15.11
CA LEU A 245 2.18 -0.01 15.27
C LEU A 245 0.83 -0.26 14.60
N MET A 246 0.81 -0.96 13.47
CA MET A 246 -0.43 -1.34 12.80
C MET A 246 -1.20 -2.38 13.64
N TYR A 247 -0.48 -3.39 14.17
CA TYR A 247 -1.08 -4.37 15.07
C TYR A 247 -1.53 -3.75 16.40
N ALA A 248 -0.79 -2.77 16.92
CA ALA A 248 -1.20 -2.02 18.10
C ALA A 248 -2.50 -1.22 17.88
N ALA A 249 -2.73 -0.69 16.68
CA ALA A 249 -3.94 0.08 16.35
C ALA A 249 -5.17 -0.80 16.10
N PHE A 250 -5.00 -1.91 15.37
CA PHE A 250 -6.11 -2.74 14.88
C PHE A 250 -6.20 -4.12 15.54
N GLY A 251 -5.14 -4.64 16.10
CA GLY A 251 -5.04 -6.03 16.54
C GLY A 251 -4.50 -6.96 15.45
N ARG A 252 -4.74 -8.26 15.62
CA ARG A 252 -4.19 -9.30 14.74
C ARG A 252 -4.77 -9.30 13.33
N THR A 253 -4.11 -10.00 12.42
CA THR A 253 -4.69 -10.39 11.14
C THR A 253 -5.85 -11.37 11.38
N LEU A 254 -7.03 -11.04 10.87
CA LEU A 254 -8.25 -11.85 11.01
C LEU A 254 -8.35 -12.88 9.88
N HIS A 255 -7.95 -12.48 8.69
CA HIS A 255 -7.95 -13.34 7.51
C HIS A 255 -6.89 -12.86 6.52
N GLU A 256 -6.30 -13.81 5.81
CA GLU A 256 -5.37 -13.56 4.71
C GLU A 256 -5.89 -14.27 3.46
N ILE A 257 -6.21 -13.49 2.42
CA ILE A 257 -6.55 -14.01 1.10
C ILE A 257 -5.24 -14.22 0.34
N LYS A 258 -5.00 -15.42 -0.14
CA LYS A 258 -3.86 -15.75 -1.00
C LYS A 258 -4.27 -15.74 -2.47
N ASP A 259 -3.31 -15.59 -3.38
CA ASP A 259 -3.60 -15.69 -4.82
C ASP A 259 -4.27 -17.04 -5.19
N ALA A 260 -3.95 -18.12 -4.47
CA ALA A 260 -4.54 -19.44 -4.67
C ALA A 260 -6.00 -19.56 -4.22
N ASP A 261 -6.49 -18.66 -3.36
CA ASP A 261 -7.87 -18.65 -2.88
C ASP A 261 -8.82 -17.98 -3.89
N MET A 262 -8.24 -17.23 -4.83
CA MET A 262 -9.01 -16.53 -5.86
C MET A 262 -9.37 -17.50 -6.99
N ASP A 263 -10.61 -17.39 -7.51
CA ASP A 263 -11.09 -18.27 -8.57
C ASP A 263 -10.19 -18.21 -9.82
N GLU A 264 -10.11 -19.32 -10.56
CA GLU A 264 -9.39 -19.36 -11.83
C GLU A 264 -9.90 -18.28 -12.80
N GLY A 265 -8.98 -17.58 -13.46
CA GLY A 265 -9.30 -16.49 -14.39
C GLY A 265 -9.50 -15.10 -13.75
N GLN A 266 -9.43 -14.98 -12.43
CA GLN A 266 -9.53 -13.67 -11.74
C GLN A 266 -8.22 -12.91 -11.68
N THR A 267 -7.11 -13.61 -11.81
CA THR A 267 -5.78 -13.01 -11.94
C THR A 267 -5.01 -13.73 -13.03
N ILE A 268 -4.24 -12.97 -13.77
CA ILE A 268 -3.29 -13.51 -14.72
C ILE A 268 -1.94 -13.59 -14.01
N THR A 269 -1.36 -14.80 -13.98
CA THR A 269 0.01 -14.96 -13.45
C THR A 269 1.00 -14.31 -14.42
N PRO A 270 1.71 -13.25 -13.99
CA PRO A 270 2.68 -12.61 -14.87
C PRO A 270 3.94 -13.45 -15.02
N SER A 271 4.71 -13.24 -16.07
CA SER A 271 6.09 -13.70 -16.20
C SER A 271 7.08 -12.53 -16.05
N ILE A 272 8.31 -12.82 -15.60
CA ILE A 272 9.37 -11.83 -15.50
C ILE A 272 10.35 -12.05 -16.65
N ARG A 273 10.48 -11.02 -17.49
CA ARG A 273 11.50 -11.00 -18.56
C ARG A 273 12.67 -10.15 -18.10
N VAL A 274 13.81 -10.80 -17.88
CA VAL A 274 15.04 -10.13 -17.44
C VAL A 274 15.88 -9.75 -18.66
N LEU A 275 16.23 -8.46 -18.77
CA LEU A 275 17.07 -7.92 -19.84
C LEU A 275 18.38 -7.38 -19.24
N GLU A 276 19.52 -7.96 -19.63
CA GLU A 276 20.83 -7.46 -19.22
C GLU A 276 21.16 -6.20 -20.02
N THR A 277 21.45 -5.10 -19.33
CA THR A 277 21.70 -3.80 -19.96
C THR A 277 23.14 -3.62 -20.42
N GLY A 278 24.08 -4.27 -19.74
CA GLY A 278 25.51 -4.08 -19.95
C GLY A 278 26.04 -2.71 -19.48
N SER A 279 25.23 -1.89 -18.84
CA SER A 279 25.63 -0.58 -18.31
C SER A 279 26.79 -0.71 -17.36
N TYR A 280 27.85 0.06 -17.58
CA TYR A 280 29.06 0.06 -16.78
C TYR A 280 29.51 1.48 -16.44
N PHE A 281 29.75 1.73 -15.16
CA PHE A 281 30.26 3.01 -14.69
C PHE A 281 31.38 2.74 -13.66
N PRO A 282 32.60 3.25 -13.86
CA PRO A 282 33.77 2.84 -13.09
C PRO A 282 33.75 3.27 -11.62
N GLN A 283 33.03 4.36 -11.29
CA GLN A 283 32.94 4.89 -9.94
C GLN A 283 31.50 5.28 -9.62
N ILE A 284 30.88 4.55 -8.69
CA ILE A 284 29.55 4.87 -8.16
C ILE A 284 29.64 4.81 -6.64
N ASP A 285 29.59 5.99 -6.00
CA ASP A 285 29.75 6.13 -4.55
C ASP A 285 28.40 6.22 -3.82
N SER A 286 27.31 6.51 -4.55
CA SER A 286 26.00 6.67 -3.95
C SER A 286 24.88 6.14 -4.83
N TYR A 287 23.71 5.88 -4.18
CA TYR A 287 22.49 5.48 -4.88
C TYR A 287 21.99 6.55 -5.86
N ASP A 288 22.03 7.83 -5.48
CA ASP A 288 21.59 8.92 -6.34
C ASP A 288 22.49 9.11 -7.56
N GLN A 289 23.80 8.91 -7.40
CA GLN A 289 24.75 8.93 -8.50
C GLN A 289 24.48 7.75 -9.46
N MET A 290 24.29 6.53 -8.92
CA MET A 290 23.91 5.37 -9.73
C MET A 290 22.66 5.64 -10.57
N LEU A 291 21.60 6.17 -9.97
CA LEU A 291 20.39 6.50 -10.69
C LEU A 291 20.65 7.56 -11.77
N SER A 292 21.46 8.58 -11.47
CA SER A 292 21.79 9.62 -12.43
C SER A 292 22.52 9.06 -13.66
N CYS A 293 23.50 8.19 -13.42
CA CYS A 293 24.22 7.50 -14.49
C CYS A 293 23.29 6.62 -15.34
N LEU A 294 22.47 5.78 -14.68
CA LEU A 294 21.53 4.89 -15.39
C LEU A 294 20.49 5.66 -16.23
N PHE A 295 20.03 6.80 -15.73
CA PHE A 295 19.03 7.60 -16.46
C PHE A 295 19.60 8.39 -17.65
N MET A 296 20.91 8.61 -17.65
CA MET A 296 21.63 9.25 -18.76
C MET A 296 22.23 8.23 -19.75
N ASP A 297 22.21 6.94 -19.42
CA ASP A 297 22.74 5.89 -20.31
C ASP A 297 21.84 5.70 -21.52
N GLU A 298 22.30 6.19 -22.66
CA GLU A 298 21.55 6.14 -23.93
C GLU A 298 21.32 4.71 -24.42
N THR A 299 22.29 3.82 -24.22
CA THR A 299 22.18 2.40 -24.62
C THR A 299 21.10 1.70 -23.81
N ARG A 300 21.10 1.89 -22.50
CA ARG A 300 20.07 1.37 -21.61
C ARG A 300 18.70 1.93 -21.95
N ASN A 301 18.60 3.23 -22.17
CA ASN A 301 17.35 3.88 -22.52
C ASN A 301 16.83 3.41 -23.89
N SER A 302 17.71 3.17 -24.86
CA SER A 302 17.35 2.58 -26.14
C SER A 302 16.75 1.19 -25.97
N LEU A 303 17.36 0.32 -25.18
CA LEU A 303 16.85 -1.01 -24.88
C LEU A 303 15.45 -0.94 -24.24
N ILE A 304 15.23 -0.01 -23.30
CA ILE A 304 13.92 0.20 -22.69
C ILE A 304 12.89 0.62 -23.74
N VAL A 305 13.18 1.64 -24.53
CA VAL A 305 12.28 2.22 -25.52
C VAL A 305 11.95 1.23 -26.64
N GLU A 306 12.91 0.45 -27.11
CA GLU A 306 12.71 -0.59 -28.13
C GLU A 306 11.76 -1.70 -27.64
N ASN A 307 11.90 -2.16 -26.40
CA ASN A 307 11.00 -3.17 -25.86
C ASN A 307 9.59 -2.60 -25.59
N ILE A 308 9.48 -1.36 -25.10
CA ILE A 308 8.18 -0.68 -24.94
C ILE A 308 7.49 -0.54 -26.30
N SER A 309 8.20 -0.04 -27.31
CA SER A 309 7.62 0.18 -28.64
C SER A 309 7.21 -1.11 -29.31
N LYS A 310 8.02 -2.17 -29.20
CA LYS A 310 7.71 -3.49 -29.74
C LYS A 310 6.38 -4.02 -29.19
N ASP A 311 6.19 -3.98 -27.87
CA ASP A 311 4.96 -4.46 -27.26
C ASP A 311 3.77 -3.53 -27.57
N ALA A 312 3.97 -2.21 -27.52
CA ALA A 312 2.93 -1.24 -27.87
C ALA A 312 2.43 -1.41 -29.31
N MET A 313 3.33 -1.62 -30.27
CA MET A 313 3.00 -1.86 -31.67
C MET A 313 2.29 -3.20 -31.91
N ASN A 314 2.53 -4.19 -31.02
CA ASN A 314 1.81 -5.47 -31.01
C ASN A 314 0.45 -5.41 -30.29
N GLY A 315 -0.02 -4.22 -29.90
CA GLY A 315 -1.33 -3.99 -29.31
C GLY A 315 -1.39 -4.14 -27.80
N HIS A 316 -0.25 -4.29 -27.13
CA HIS A 316 -0.17 -4.36 -25.66
C HIS A 316 -0.29 -2.99 -25.02
N SER A 317 -0.78 -2.99 -23.77
CA SER A 317 -0.92 -1.80 -22.94
C SER A 317 0.23 -1.71 -21.93
N CYS A 318 1.14 -0.77 -22.15
CA CYS A 318 2.43 -0.68 -21.48
C CYS A 318 2.42 0.35 -20.35
N LEU A 319 2.96 -0.02 -19.18
CA LEU A 319 3.24 0.89 -18.07
C LEU A 319 4.75 0.94 -17.83
N GLY A 320 5.37 2.09 -18.06
CA GLY A 320 6.79 2.33 -17.77
C GLY A 320 6.96 3.12 -16.47
N LEU A 321 7.76 2.59 -15.54
CA LEU A 321 7.96 3.16 -14.22
C LEU A 321 9.39 3.65 -14.02
N SER A 322 9.53 4.90 -13.60
CA SER A 322 10.80 5.47 -13.18
C SER A 322 10.67 6.29 -11.89
N GLN A 323 11.80 6.60 -11.28
CA GLN A 323 11.85 7.38 -10.04
C GLN A 323 12.02 8.89 -10.29
N ARG A 324 12.39 9.31 -11.51
CA ARG A 324 12.61 10.72 -11.86
C ARG A 324 11.83 11.14 -13.09
N ILE A 325 11.22 12.31 -13.02
CA ILE A 325 10.46 12.92 -14.12
C ILE A 325 11.35 13.13 -15.34
N SER A 326 12.58 13.60 -15.15
CA SER A 326 13.55 13.81 -16.25
C SER A 326 13.82 12.52 -17.03
N HIS A 327 13.94 11.38 -16.37
CA HIS A 327 14.09 10.10 -17.08
C HIS A 327 12.85 9.72 -17.90
N LEU A 328 11.64 9.93 -17.36
CA LEU A 328 10.41 9.70 -18.13
C LEU A 328 10.32 10.62 -19.36
N GLN A 329 10.77 11.87 -19.22
CA GLN A 329 10.83 12.83 -20.34
C GLN A 329 11.82 12.37 -21.42
N THR A 330 13.00 11.85 -21.02
CA THR A 330 13.98 11.26 -21.93
C THR A 330 13.38 10.07 -22.68
N LEU A 331 12.76 9.11 -21.96
CA LEU A 331 12.14 7.94 -22.59
C LEU A 331 10.99 8.34 -23.52
N SER A 332 10.15 9.29 -23.13
CA SER A 332 9.04 9.78 -23.94
C SER A 332 9.53 10.48 -25.21
N LYS A 333 10.60 11.28 -25.10
CA LYS A 333 11.23 11.92 -26.26
C LYS A 333 11.78 10.88 -27.23
N MET A 334 12.53 9.89 -26.72
CA MET A 334 13.07 8.81 -27.55
C MET A 334 11.97 7.98 -28.22
N LEU A 335 10.86 7.69 -27.52
CA LEU A 335 9.69 7.03 -28.09
C LEU A 335 9.10 7.84 -29.25
N SER A 336 8.86 9.13 -29.05
CA SER A 336 8.25 9.99 -30.08
C SER A 336 9.14 10.18 -31.31
N GLU A 337 10.46 10.26 -31.12
CA GLU A 337 11.42 10.44 -32.22
C GLU A 337 11.67 9.16 -33.02
N ARG A 338 11.80 8.02 -32.34
CA ARG A 338 12.14 6.74 -32.97
C ARG A 338 10.93 5.93 -33.41
N PHE A 339 9.80 6.08 -32.72
CA PHE A 339 8.57 5.30 -32.92
C PHE A 339 7.33 6.19 -32.93
N PRO A 340 7.17 7.09 -33.91
CA PRO A 340 6.10 8.11 -33.93
C PRO A 340 4.68 7.51 -33.98
N GLY A 341 4.53 6.22 -34.32
CA GLY A 341 3.25 5.52 -34.31
C GLY A 341 2.81 5.09 -32.89
N VAL A 342 3.70 5.15 -31.88
CA VAL A 342 3.39 4.77 -30.50
C VAL A 342 2.88 5.98 -29.72
N LYS A 343 1.62 5.92 -29.28
CA LYS A 343 1.00 6.98 -28.47
C LYS A 343 1.34 6.80 -27.01
N ALA A 344 2.16 7.68 -26.47
CA ALA A 344 2.61 7.68 -25.08
C ALA A 344 2.17 8.94 -24.33
N ALA A 345 1.93 8.81 -23.01
CA ALA A 345 1.72 9.94 -22.11
C ALA A 345 2.54 9.77 -20.84
N ILE A 346 2.93 10.92 -20.23
CA ILE A 346 3.60 10.96 -18.93
C ILE A 346 2.60 11.44 -17.88
N ILE A 347 2.53 10.74 -16.74
CA ILE A 347 1.78 11.16 -15.57
C ILE A 347 2.71 11.14 -14.35
N THR A 348 2.89 12.28 -13.70
CA THR A 348 3.86 12.46 -12.60
C THR A 348 3.21 12.84 -11.25
N GLY A 349 1.96 13.25 -11.26
CA GLY A 349 1.25 13.81 -10.11
C GLY A 349 1.36 15.34 -9.98
N LYS A 350 2.01 16.01 -10.96
CA LYS A 350 2.03 17.48 -11.07
C LYS A 350 0.95 18.03 -12.00
N GLU A 351 0.34 17.15 -12.78
CA GLU A 351 -0.69 17.48 -13.76
C GLU A 351 -2.02 17.79 -13.08
N SER A 352 -2.86 18.56 -13.77
CA SER A 352 -4.22 18.81 -13.31
C SER A 352 -5.03 17.50 -13.21
N PRO A 353 -5.98 17.40 -12.26
CA PRO A 353 -6.84 16.23 -12.15
C PRO A 353 -7.58 15.88 -13.45
N SER A 354 -7.96 16.90 -14.23
CA SER A 354 -8.63 16.71 -15.54
C SER A 354 -7.72 16.06 -16.58
N PHE A 355 -6.47 16.53 -16.71
CA PHE A 355 -5.49 15.94 -17.64
C PHE A 355 -5.21 14.49 -17.26
N ARG A 356 -5.04 14.24 -15.96
CA ARG A 356 -4.80 12.89 -15.45
C ARG A 356 -5.96 11.95 -15.77
N SER A 357 -7.21 12.36 -15.50
CA SER A 357 -8.41 11.59 -15.83
C SER A 357 -8.47 11.25 -17.30
N GLN A 358 -8.28 12.25 -18.17
CA GLN A 358 -8.27 12.06 -19.62
C GLN A 358 -7.22 11.06 -20.09
N ALA A 359 -5.99 11.15 -19.58
CA ALA A 359 -4.92 10.22 -19.95
C ALA A 359 -5.24 8.77 -19.51
N LEU A 360 -5.82 8.60 -18.32
CA LEU A 360 -6.26 7.30 -17.82
C LEU A 360 -7.42 6.73 -18.67
N ASP A 361 -8.38 7.56 -19.07
CA ASP A 361 -9.51 7.14 -19.91
C ASP A 361 -9.05 6.75 -21.32
N ARG A 362 -8.12 7.49 -21.89
CA ARG A 362 -7.48 7.14 -23.18
C ARG A 362 -6.68 5.84 -23.09
N MET A 363 -6.08 5.55 -21.93
CA MET A 363 -5.40 4.26 -21.70
C MET A 363 -6.40 3.12 -21.56
N ARG A 364 -7.54 3.34 -20.86
CA ARG A 364 -8.64 2.37 -20.72
C ARG A 364 -9.29 2.04 -22.05
N SER A 365 -9.51 3.03 -22.91
CA SER A 365 -10.07 2.83 -24.26
C SER A 365 -9.10 2.17 -25.23
N GLY A 366 -7.79 2.19 -24.95
CA GLY A 366 -6.73 1.71 -25.84
C GLY A 366 -6.30 2.72 -26.90
N GLU A 367 -6.78 3.96 -26.83
CA GLU A 367 -6.28 5.06 -27.66
C GLU A 367 -4.82 5.38 -27.35
N LEU A 368 -4.45 5.27 -26.07
CA LEU A 368 -3.07 5.41 -25.59
C LEU A 368 -2.50 4.01 -25.32
N GLN A 369 -1.31 3.73 -25.84
CA GLN A 369 -0.65 2.43 -25.69
C GLN A 369 0.37 2.41 -24.55
N VAL A 370 1.00 3.56 -24.26
CA VAL A 370 2.09 3.65 -23.28
C VAL A 370 1.79 4.72 -22.24
N LEU A 371 1.84 4.33 -20.96
CA LEU A 371 1.80 5.24 -19.85
C LEU A 371 3.14 5.23 -19.13
N LEU A 372 3.79 6.39 -19.02
CA LEU A 372 5.04 6.56 -18.29
C LEU A 372 4.75 7.27 -16.96
N SER A 373 5.18 6.72 -15.82
CA SER A 373 4.84 7.28 -14.52
C SER A 373 5.95 7.16 -13.46
N CYS A 374 6.02 8.15 -12.54
CA CYS A 374 6.92 8.10 -11.39
C CYS A 374 6.29 7.46 -10.15
N LYS A 375 5.06 7.82 -9.82
CA LYS A 375 4.41 7.48 -8.53
C LYS A 375 3.04 6.83 -8.67
N LEU A 376 2.38 7.00 -9.81
CA LEU A 376 1.00 6.57 -10.01
C LEU A 376 0.75 5.07 -9.92
N ALA A 377 1.79 4.28 -10.20
CA ALA A 377 1.66 2.84 -10.12
C ALA A 377 1.59 2.30 -8.68
N ASP A 378 1.96 3.12 -7.72
CA ASP A 378 1.94 2.69 -6.32
C ASP A 378 0.52 2.73 -5.74
N GLU A 379 -0.32 3.70 -6.22
CA GLU A 379 -1.60 3.97 -5.60
C GLU A 379 -2.64 4.45 -6.63
N GLY A 380 -3.82 3.85 -6.62
CA GLY A 380 -4.98 4.40 -7.33
C GLY A 380 -5.04 4.18 -8.85
N LEU A 381 -4.09 3.49 -9.49
CA LEU A 381 -4.15 3.21 -10.92
C LEU A 381 -5.07 2.02 -11.19
N ASP A 382 -6.28 2.27 -11.69
CA ASP A 382 -7.24 1.24 -12.11
C ASP A 382 -7.37 1.20 -13.63
N ILE A 383 -6.50 0.42 -14.28
CA ILE A 383 -6.51 0.16 -15.72
C ILE A 383 -6.37 -1.35 -15.95
N PRO A 384 -7.47 -2.11 -15.99
CA PRO A 384 -7.41 -3.58 -16.15
C PRO A 384 -6.73 -4.04 -17.44
N ARG A 385 -6.75 -3.20 -18.49
CA ARG A 385 -6.12 -3.48 -19.78
C ARG A 385 -4.59 -3.58 -19.72
N LEU A 386 -3.92 -2.99 -18.70
CA LEU A 386 -2.45 -3.05 -18.56
C LEU A 386 -1.96 -4.49 -18.50
N ASP A 387 -1.08 -4.88 -19.39
CA ASP A 387 -0.50 -6.21 -19.50
C ASP A 387 1.03 -6.22 -19.57
N ARG A 388 1.67 -5.07 -19.76
CA ARG A 388 3.13 -4.92 -19.80
C ARG A 388 3.60 -3.90 -18.77
N LEU A 389 4.51 -4.33 -17.90
CA LEU A 389 5.11 -3.48 -16.88
C LEU A 389 6.62 -3.38 -17.10
N PHE A 390 7.13 -2.18 -17.30
CA PHE A 390 8.56 -1.91 -17.49
C PHE A 390 9.13 -1.23 -16.25
N LEU A 391 10.02 -1.92 -15.52
CA LEU A 391 10.73 -1.38 -14.36
C LEU A 391 11.94 -0.57 -14.84
N CYS A 392 11.69 0.63 -15.41
CA CYS A 392 12.73 1.46 -16.03
C CYS A 392 13.80 1.96 -15.04
N ALA A 393 13.55 1.87 -13.75
CA ALA A 393 14.50 2.19 -12.68
C ALA A 393 14.56 1.07 -11.65
N PRO A 394 15.72 0.84 -11.01
CA PRO A 394 15.85 -0.12 -9.92
C PRO A 394 14.91 0.19 -8.75
N ILE A 395 14.19 -0.82 -8.25
CA ILE A 395 13.25 -0.70 -7.14
C ILE A 395 13.80 -1.45 -5.93
N ARG A 396 13.76 -0.80 -4.75
CA ARG A 396 14.24 -1.37 -3.47
C ARG A 396 13.12 -1.96 -2.61
N SER A 397 11.90 -1.43 -2.71
CA SER A 397 10.78 -1.81 -1.86
C SER A 397 10.05 -3.02 -2.41
N SER A 398 10.03 -4.12 -1.65
CA SER A 398 9.29 -5.34 -2.00
C SER A 398 7.79 -5.11 -2.06
N SER A 399 7.21 -4.36 -1.11
CA SER A 399 5.78 -4.04 -1.08
C SER A 399 5.36 -3.24 -2.31
N ARG A 400 6.16 -2.22 -2.67
CA ARG A 400 5.94 -1.41 -3.88
C ARG A 400 5.97 -2.26 -5.14
N LEU A 401 6.96 -3.16 -5.25
CA LEU A 401 7.08 -4.07 -6.39
C LEU A 401 5.85 -4.98 -6.52
N ILE A 402 5.41 -5.60 -5.42
CA ILE A 402 4.21 -6.45 -5.40
C ILE A 402 2.98 -5.70 -5.88
N GLN A 403 2.79 -4.46 -5.43
CA GLN A 403 1.66 -3.63 -5.86
C GLN A 403 1.72 -3.27 -7.35
N GLN A 404 2.91 -2.92 -7.85
CA GLN A 404 3.12 -2.59 -9.25
C GLN A 404 2.84 -3.80 -10.14
N ILE A 405 3.32 -4.98 -9.77
CA ILE A 405 3.00 -6.25 -10.46
C ILE A 405 1.50 -6.54 -10.39
N GLY A 406 0.87 -6.30 -9.24
CA GLY A 406 -0.58 -6.48 -9.06
C GLY A 406 -1.44 -5.68 -10.05
N ARG A 407 -0.93 -4.57 -10.61
CA ARG A 407 -1.67 -3.76 -11.60
C ARG A 407 -1.88 -4.49 -12.92
N ILE A 408 -0.91 -5.31 -13.33
CA ILE A 408 -0.99 -6.07 -14.59
C ILE A 408 -1.60 -7.47 -14.42
N LYS A 409 -1.90 -7.90 -13.19
CA LYS A 409 -2.53 -9.22 -12.93
C LYS A 409 -4.03 -9.24 -13.21
N ARG A 410 -4.67 -8.07 -13.34
CA ARG A 410 -6.13 -7.98 -13.52
C ARG A 410 -6.57 -8.55 -14.86
N PRO A 411 -7.62 -9.38 -14.90
CA PRO A 411 -8.16 -9.88 -16.15
C PRO A 411 -8.83 -8.75 -16.94
N PHE A 412 -8.77 -8.86 -18.26
CA PHE A 412 -9.43 -7.95 -19.17
C PHE A 412 -9.79 -8.73 -20.45
N PRO A 413 -10.93 -8.45 -21.12
CA PRO A 413 -11.29 -9.12 -22.37
C PRO A 413 -10.18 -9.04 -23.41
N GLY A 414 -9.75 -10.18 -23.93
CA GLY A 414 -8.65 -10.29 -24.89
C GLY A 414 -7.23 -10.30 -24.31
N LYS A 415 -7.05 -10.09 -23.02
CA LYS A 415 -5.76 -10.17 -22.35
C LYS A 415 -5.42 -11.63 -22.05
N GLN A 416 -4.36 -12.16 -22.66
CA GLN A 416 -3.94 -13.55 -22.55
C GLN A 416 -2.81 -13.75 -21.54
N ASP A 417 -1.92 -12.79 -21.41
CA ASP A 417 -0.73 -12.84 -20.55
C ASP A 417 -0.45 -11.50 -19.87
N ALA A 418 0.52 -11.51 -18.97
CA ALA A 418 1.07 -10.32 -18.36
C ALA A 418 2.59 -10.48 -18.21
N VAL A 419 3.37 -9.46 -18.60
CA VAL A 419 4.83 -9.53 -18.57
C VAL A 419 5.42 -8.34 -17.83
N VAL A 420 6.35 -8.62 -16.92
CA VAL A 420 7.18 -7.61 -16.25
C VAL A 420 8.56 -7.63 -16.88
N TYR A 421 9.00 -6.50 -17.40
CA TYR A 421 10.36 -6.29 -17.87
C TYR A 421 11.22 -5.73 -16.74
N ASP A 422 12.22 -6.49 -16.32
CA ASP A 422 13.21 -6.09 -15.30
C ASP A 422 14.58 -5.94 -15.92
N PHE A 423 15.12 -4.72 -15.87
CA PHE A 423 16.42 -4.39 -16.46
C PHE A 423 17.52 -4.67 -15.44
N LEU A 424 18.38 -5.65 -15.78
CA LEU A 424 19.51 -6.08 -14.96
C LEU A 424 20.75 -5.31 -15.33
N ASP A 425 21.14 -4.38 -14.48
CA ASP A 425 22.38 -3.61 -14.57
C ASP A 425 23.49 -4.39 -13.83
N ASP A 426 23.93 -5.53 -14.39
CA ASP A 426 24.75 -6.55 -13.73
C ASP A 426 26.20 -6.12 -13.45
N CYS A 427 26.70 -5.13 -14.19
CA CYS A 427 28.04 -4.56 -14.02
C CYS A 427 28.10 -3.52 -12.88
N ILE A 428 26.95 -3.14 -12.30
CA ILE A 428 26.85 -2.17 -11.20
C ILE A 428 26.45 -2.92 -9.93
N SER A 429 27.39 -3.10 -8.99
CA SER A 429 27.20 -3.94 -7.79
C SER A 429 25.95 -3.55 -6.97
N LEU A 430 25.67 -2.26 -6.82
CA LEU A 430 24.51 -1.76 -6.10
C LEU A 430 23.19 -2.08 -6.82
N ALA A 431 23.11 -1.91 -8.13
CA ALA A 431 21.94 -2.24 -8.94
C ALA A 431 21.71 -3.76 -9.00
N LYS A 432 22.78 -4.53 -9.11
CA LYS A 432 22.75 -6.00 -9.07
C LYS A 432 22.21 -6.53 -7.73
N SER A 433 22.65 -5.96 -6.61
CA SER A 433 22.10 -6.29 -5.27
C SER A 433 20.60 -6.03 -5.17
N GLN A 434 20.11 -4.94 -5.76
CA GLN A 434 18.67 -4.64 -5.79
C GLN A 434 17.89 -5.60 -6.69
N PHE A 435 18.49 -6.06 -7.79
CA PHE A 435 17.87 -7.09 -8.62
C PHE A 435 17.70 -8.40 -7.83
N TYR A 436 18.69 -8.84 -7.07
CA TYR A 436 18.54 -10.04 -6.24
C TYR A 436 17.45 -9.89 -5.18
N THR A 437 17.25 -8.69 -4.63
CA THR A 437 16.13 -8.40 -3.72
C THR A 437 14.79 -8.58 -4.46
N ARG A 438 14.64 -8.04 -5.69
CA ARG A 438 13.45 -8.23 -6.52
C ARG A 438 13.24 -9.69 -6.90
N SER A 439 14.29 -10.39 -7.27
CA SER A 439 14.25 -11.82 -7.59
C SER A 439 13.76 -12.67 -6.42
N GLY A 440 14.11 -12.30 -5.18
CA GLY A 440 13.54 -12.89 -3.97
C GLY A 440 12.03 -12.70 -3.86
N VAL A 441 11.54 -11.51 -4.22
CA VAL A 441 10.10 -11.23 -4.26
C VAL A 441 9.41 -12.06 -5.34
N TYR A 442 9.95 -12.14 -6.55
CA TYR A 442 9.39 -12.97 -7.63
C TYR A 442 9.23 -14.42 -7.20
N LYS A 443 10.26 -14.98 -6.57
CA LYS A 443 10.24 -16.37 -6.04
C LYS A 443 9.19 -16.54 -4.95
N SER A 444 9.10 -15.61 -3.99
CA SER A 444 8.12 -15.67 -2.90
C SER A 444 6.68 -15.56 -3.38
N GLN A 445 6.46 -14.93 -4.54
CA GLN A 445 5.15 -14.80 -5.19
C GLN A 445 4.89 -15.88 -6.26
N ASN A 446 5.77 -16.88 -6.36
CA ASN A 446 5.69 -17.95 -7.38
C ASN A 446 5.59 -17.42 -8.83
N ILE A 447 6.22 -16.27 -9.12
CA ILE A 447 6.21 -15.67 -10.46
C ILE A 447 7.36 -16.27 -11.28
N PRO A 448 7.10 -16.90 -12.44
CA PRO A 448 8.13 -17.48 -13.27
C PRO A 448 9.07 -16.40 -13.84
N ILE A 449 10.38 -16.66 -13.77
CA ILE A 449 11.39 -15.81 -14.36
C ILE A 449 11.86 -16.46 -15.64
N GLU A 450 11.65 -15.78 -16.77
CA GLU A 450 12.22 -16.20 -18.07
C GLU A 450 13.74 -16.07 -18.01
N LYS A 451 14.44 -16.94 -18.76
CA LYS A 451 15.91 -16.90 -18.81
C LYS A 451 16.36 -15.50 -19.26
N ALA A 452 17.35 -14.93 -18.55
CA ALA A 452 17.86 -13.61 -18.88
C ALA A 452 18.36 -13.56 -20.35
N ILE A 453 17.93 -12.52 -21.07
CA ILE A 453 18.35 -12.27 -22.44
C ILE A 453 19.49 -11.25 -22.38
N SER A 454 20.68 -11.66 -22.80
CA SER A 454 21.84 -10.77 -22.90
C SER A 454 21.81 -10.09 -24.28
N TYR A 455 21.64 -8.78 -24.31
CA TYR A 455 21.82 -7.99 -25.52
C TYR A 455 23.32 -7.63 -25.63
N GLY A 456 24.06 -8.49 -26.30
CA GLY A 456 25.38 -8.40 -26.90
C GLY A 456 26.29 -7.19 -26.61
N TYR A 457 26.69 -6.96 -25.35
CA TYR A 457 27.78 -6.03 -25.00
C TYR A 457 28.96 -6.76 -24.31
N ARG A 458 29.18 -8.06 -24.61
CA ARG A 458 30.30 -8.84 -24.04
C ARG A 458 31.66 -8.52 -24.65
N ASP A 459 31.76 -7.77 -25.73
CA ASP A 459 33.03 -7.57 -26.46
C ASP A 459 33.95 -6.49 -25.88
N PHE A 460 33.45 -5.62 -25.00
CA PHE A 460 34.32 -4.59 -24.37
C PHE A 460 35.14 -5.06 -23.17
N ARG A 461 34.90 -6.26 -22.63
CA ARG A 461 35.70 -6.83 -21.53
C ARG A 461 37.04 -7.43 -21.97
N LYS A 462 37.33 -7.51 -23.25
CA LYS A 462 38.61 -8.02 -23.79
C LYS A 462 39.62 -6.96 -24.20
N ALA A 463 39.26 -5.67 -24.06
CA ALA A 463 40.06 -4.54 -24.50
C ALA A 463 40.48 -3.57 -23.39
N ALA A 464 40.37 -3.94 -22.10
CA ALA A 464 40.86 -3.15 -20.97
C ALA A 464 41.81 -3.99 -20.11
#